data_ca29336253de7eaaeadfa8246ebadedb
#
_entry.id   ca29336253de7eaaeadfa8246ebadedb
#
_cell.length_a   1.000
_cell.length_b   1.000
_cell.length_c   1.000
_cell.angle_alpha   90.00
_cell.angle_beta   90.00
_cell.angle_gamma   90.00
#
_symmetry.space_group_name_H-M   'P 1'
#
loop_
_entity.id
_entity.type
_entity.pdbx_description
1 polymer ?
#
loop_
_entity_poly.entity_id
_entity_poly.type
_entity_poly.pdbx_seq_one_letter_code
_entity_poly.pdbx_strand_id
1 'polypeptide(L)'
;PISLQFAINKFDKICQPGTKKVLILGDMLELGKFSIRLHKQFSYILNKSNIDKVYVYGKYIRHTFNKIKTQKKGKIFNNKKQIFDFINNEMANRDNLMIKASNSVGLNKIISKFKK
;
A
#
# COMPACT_ATOMS: atom_id res chain seq x y z
N PRO A 1 -5.56 3.94 -11.05
CA PRO A 1 -5.12 5.32 -11.19
C PRO A 1 -5.96 6.30 -10.39
N ILE A 2 -7.18 6.60 -10.86
CA ILE A 2 -8.03 7.57 -10.15
C ILE A 2 -8.34 7.10 -8.74
N SER A 3 -8.64 5.82 -8.58
CA SER A 3 -9.00 5.29 -7.28
C SER A 3 -7.83 5.33 -6.28
N LEU A 4 -6.61 5.10 -6.74
CA LEU A 4 -5.44 5.17 -5.87
C LEU A 4 -5.16 6.61 -5.44
N GLN A 5 -5.19 7.55 -6.38
CA GLN A 5 -4.97 8.96 -6.05
C GLN A 5 -6.03 9.47 -5.08
N PHE A 6 -7.29 9.10 -5.32
CA PHE A 6 -8.39 9.50 -4.46
C PHE A 6 -8.21 8.95 -3.03
N ALA A 7 -7.84 7.68 -2.94
CA ALA A 7 -7.62 7.05 -1.64
C ALA A 7 -6.47 7.71 -0.88
N ILE A 8 -5.38 8.02 -1.56
CA ILE A 8 -4.24 8.70 -0.94
C ILE A 8 -4.64 10.09 -0.46
N ASN A 9 -5.41 10.83 -1.27
CA ASN A 9 -5.85 12.16 -0.88
C ASN A 9 -6.73 12.11 0.37
N LYS A 10 -7.63 11.15 0.45
CA LYS A 10 -8.45 10.97 1.65
C LYS A 10 -7.62 10.59 2.87
N PHE A 11 -6.65 9.71 2.67
CA PHE A 11 -5.77 9.27 3.73
C PHE A 11 -4.98 10.45 4.31
N ASP A 12 -4.45 11.30 3.43
CA ASP A 12 -3.72 12.50 3.84
C ASP A 12 -4.58 13.42 4.70
N LYS A 13 -5.88 13.51 4.39
CA LYS A 13 -6.78 14.39 5.12
C LYS A 13 -7.11 13.90 6.52
N ILE A 14 -7.16 12.58 6.73
CA ILE A 14 -7.51 12.01 8.02
C ILE A 14 -6.31 11.77 8.92
N CYS A 15 -5.10 11.75 8.36
CA CYS A 15 -3.89 11.60 9.17
C CYS A 15 -3.50 12.92 9.80
N GLN A 16 -3.04 12.86 11.04
CA GLN A 16 -2.54 14.06 11.70
C GLN A 16 -1.18 14.46 11.10
N PRO A 17 -0.93 15.76 10.96
CA PRO A 17 0.38 16.22 10.47
C PRO A 17 1.51 15.70 11.34
N GLY A 18 2.61 15.32 10.70
CA GLY A 18 3.79 14.85 11.40
C GLY A 18 3.76 13.40 11.83
N THR A 19 2.68 12.68 11.57
CA THR A 19 2.61 11.26 11.86
C THR A 19 2.99 10.44 10.64
N LYS A 20 3.54 9.24 10.88
CA LYS A 20 4.00 8.36 9.81
C LYS A 20 2.81 7.76 9.07
N LYS A 21 2.91 7.73 7.75
CA LYS A 21 1.88 7.18 6.87
C LYS A 21 2.41 5.96 6.15
N VAL A 22 1.81 4.82 6.42
CA VAL A 22 2.20 3.53 5.86
C VAL A 22 1.09 3.03 4.94
N LEU A 23 1.48 2.58 3.76
CA LEU A 23 0.55 2.02 2.78
C LEU A 23 0.94 0.59 2.47
N ILE A 24 -0.02 -0.33 2.54
CA ILE A 24 0.13 -1.69 2.05
C ILE A 24 -0.74 -1.83 0.80
N LEU A 25 -0.11 -2.15 -0.32
CA LEU A 25 -0.80 -2.36 -1.59
C LEU A 25 -0.79 -3.82 -1.97
N GLY A 26 -1.95 -4.35 -2.32
CA GLY A 26 -2.06 -5.65 -2.96
C GLY A 26 -2.25 -5.50 -4.45
N ASP A 27 -2.32 -6.62 -5.14
CA ASP A 27 -2.61 -6.62 -6.58
C ASP A 27 -3.99 -6.04 -6.84
N MET A 28 -4.09 -5.29 -7.93
CA MET A 28 -5.34 -4.79 -8.47
C MET A 28 -5.57 -5.46 -9.81
N LEU A 29 -6.81 -5.88 -10.06
CA LEU A 29 -7.11 -6.67 -11.24
C LEU A 29 -6.71 -5.99 -12.54
N GLU A 30 -6.88 -4.68 -12.61
CA GLU A 30 -6.54 -3.93 -13.80
C GLU A 30 -5.04 -3.90 -14.10
N LEU A 31 -4.18 -4.21 -13.13
CA LEU A 31 -2.74 -4.23 -13.35
C LEU A 31 -2.27 -5.47 -14.10
N GLY A 32 -3.07 -6.52 -14.18
CA GLY A 32 -2.65 -7.78 -14.75
C GLY A 32 -2.36 -7.73 -16.25
N LYS A 33 -3.18 -7.01 -17.02
CA LYS A 33 -3.06 -6.99 -18.48
C LYS A 33 -2.25 -5.82 -19.02
N PHE A 34 -2.34 -4.67 -18.39
CA PHE A 34 -1.71 -3.44 -18.87
C PHE A 34 -0.65 -2.97 -17.90
N SER A 35 0.09 -3.91 -17.42
CA SER A 35 0.89 -3.77 -16.23
C SER A 35 1.94 -2.67 -16.29
N ILE A 36 2.74 -2.60 -17.38
CA ILE A 36 3.86 -1.66 -17.43
C ILE A 36 3.38 -0.22 -17.28
N ARG A 37 2.37 0.16 -18.05
CA ARG A 37 1.86 1.52 -18.02
C ARG A 37 1.23 1.89 -16.68
N LEU A 38 0.38 0.99 -16.16
CA LEU A 38 -0.30 1.23 -14.89
C LEU A 38 0.67 1.25 -13.72
N HIS A 39 1.67 0.39 -13.73
CA HIS A 39 2.69 0.38 -12.68
C HIS A 39 3.50 1.68 -12.69
N LYS A 40 3.79 2.22 -13.88
CA LYS A 40 4.46 3.52 -13.98
C LYS A 40 3.60 4.63 -13.40
N GLN A 41 2.30 4.62 -13.70
CA GLN A 41 1.37 5.61 -13.15
C GLN A 41 1.28 5.51 -11.65
N PHE A 42 1.16 4.29 -11.13
CA PHE A 42 1.07 4.06 -9.69
C PHE A 42 2.35 4.51 -8.99
N SER A 43 3.51 4.18 -9.54
CA SER A 43 4.77 4.59 -8.93
C SER A 43 4.94 6.11 -8.96
N TYR A 44 4.48 6.77 -10.02
CA TYR A 44 4.49 8.22 -10.09
C TYR A 44 3.62 8.84 -8.99
N ILE A 45 2.40 8.32 -8.83
CA ILE A 45 1.49 8.79 -7.79
C ILE A 45 2.11 8.62 -6.40
N LEU A 46 2.68 7.46 -6.14
CA LEU A 46 3.29 7.16 -4.84
C LEU A 46 4.51 8.04 -4.56
N ASN A 47 5.35 8.23 -5.57
CA ASN A 47 6.55 9.08 -5.42
C ASN A 47 6.20 10.54 -5.14
N LYS A 48 5.07 11.00 -5.63
CA LYS A 48 4.61 12.38 -5.41
C LYS A 48 3.83 12.53 -4.10
N SER A 49 3.43 11.43 -3.48
CA SER A 49 2.57 11.44 -2.31
C SER A 49 3.35 11.72 -1.03
N ASN A 50 2.61 11.94 0.05
CA ASN A 50 3.16 12.07 1.40
C ASN A 50 3.26 10.73 2.14
N ILE A 51 3.06 9.62 1.44
CA ILE A 51 3.24 8.30 2.04
C ILE A 51 4.70 8.10 2.38
N ASP A 52 4.99 7.69 3.61
CA ASP A 52 6.35 7.49 4.07
C ASP A 52 6.92 6.16 3.66
N LYS A 53 6.12 5.09 3.77
CA LYS A 53 6.57 3.74 3.41
C LYS A 53 5.48 2.98 2.71
N VAL A 54 5.87 2.27 1.64
CA VAL A 54 5.00 1.44 0.84
C VAL A 54 5.45 -0.01 0.96
N TYR A 55 4.52 -0.87 1.29
CA TYR A 55 4.70 -2.32 1.35
C TYR A 55 3.75 -2.94 0.34
N VAL A 56 4.14 -4.05 -0.26
CA VAL A 56 3.29 -4.67 -1.27
C VAL A 56 3.16 -6.17 -1.03
N TYR A 57 2.02 -6.70 -1.47
CA TYR A 57 1.72 -8.13 -1.43
C TYR A 57 1.02 -8.52 -2.73
N GLY A 58 1.67 -9.32 -3.54
CA GLY A 58 1.11 -9.78 -4.80
C GLY A 58 2.13 -9.89 -5.90
N LYS A 59 1.76 -10.59 -6.96
CA LYS A 59 2.65 -10.87 -8.08
C LYS A 59 2.95 -9.63 -8.92
N TYR A 60 1.91 -8.88 -9.25
CA TYR A 60 2.03 -7.77 -10.21
C TYR A 60 2.42 -6.45 -9.54
N ILE A 61 1.98 -6.23 -8.33
CA ILE A 61 2.26 -4.97 -7.62
C ILE A 61 3.76 -4.79 -7.34
N ARG A 62 4.53 -5.86 -7.41
CA ARG A 62 5.99 -5.79 -7.27
C ARG A 62 6.64 -4.88 -8.31
N HIS A 63 6.05 -4.80 -9.49
CA HIS A 63 6.55 -3.89 -10.53
C HIS A 63 6.45 -2.43 -10.11
N THR A 64 5.34 -2.07 -9.47
CA THR A 64 5.20 -0.72 -8.89
C THR A 64 6.24 -0.49 -7.80
N PHE A 65 6.39 -1.45 -6.90
CA PHE A 65 7.34 -1.35 -5.80
C PHE A 65 8.76 -1.09 -6.30
N ASN A 66 9.16 -1.78 -7.37
CA ASN A 66 10.50 -1.64 -7.92
C ASN A 66 10.78 -0.26 -8.51
N LYS A 67 9.74 0.50 -8.82
CA LYS A 67 9.86 1.81 -9.46
C LYS A 67 9.71 2.99 -8.52
N ILE A 68 9.36 2.77 -7.27
CA ILE A 68 9.24 3.88 -6.33
C ILE A 68 10.61 4.23 -5.74
N LYS A 69 10.69 5.42 -5.15
CA LYS A 69 11.93 5.90 -4.54
C LYS A 69 12.37 5.00 -3.41
N THR A 70 13.67 4.80 -3.30
CA THR A 70 14.25 3.89 -2.29
C THR A 70 13.80 4.24 -0.88
N GLN A 71 13.75 5.52 -0.55
CA GLN A 71 13.35 5.96 0.79
C GLN A 71 11.89 5.66 1.12
N LYS A 72 11.06 5.40 0.08
CA LYS A 72 9.66 5.02 0.30
C LYS A 72 9.45 3.52 0.35
N LYS A 73 10.46 2.72 0.05
CA LYS A 73 10.30 1.26 0.02
C LYS A 73 10.30 0.68 1.42
N GLY A 74 9.22 0.01 1.77
CA GLY A 74 9.16 -0.86 2.92
C GLY A 74 9.69 -2.24 2.54
N LYS A 75 8.79 -3.19 2.31
CA LYS A 75 9.20 -4.51 1.82
C LYS A 75 8.09 -5.15 1.00
N ILE A 76 8.45 -6.24 0.33
CA ILE A 76 7.51 -7.11 -0.39
C ILE A 76 7.15 -8.25 0.54
N PHE A 77 5.86 -8.41 0.84
CA PHE A 77 5.39 -9.54 1.65
C PHE A 77 5.16 -10.76 0.74
N ASN A 78 5.52 -11.92 1.23
CA ASN A 78 5.37 -13.17 0.49
C ASN A 78 4.07 -13.89 0.84
N ASN A 79 3.49 -13.59 2.00
CA ASN A 79 2.25 -14.21 2.45
C ASN A 79 1.54 -13.30 3.45
N LYS A 80 0.30 -13.67 3.77
CA LYS A 80 -0.52 -12.86 4.67
C LYS A 80 -0.01 -12.86 6.10
N LYS A 81 0.65 -13.95 6.52
CA LYS A 81 1.22 -14.00 7.86
C LYS A 81 2.25 -12.90 8.07
N GLN A 82 3.07 -12.63 7.05
CA GLN A 82 4.06 -11.56 7.14
C GLN A 82 3.40 -10.19 7.30
N ILE A 83 2.23 -9.99 6.69
CA ILE A 83 1.47 -8.74 6.85
C ILE A 83 1.01 -8.61 8.30
N PHE A 84 0.45 -9.68 8.88
CA PHE A 84 0.03 -9.66 10.27
C PHE A 84 1.19 -9.40 11.21
N ASP A 85 2.30 -10.07 10.99
CA ASP A 85 3.48 -9.91 11.83
C ASP A 85 4.00 -8.48 11.77
N PHE A 86 4.02 -7.90 10.57
CA PHE A 86 4.43 -6.51 10.40
C PHE A 86 3.53 -5.55 11.19
N ILE A 87 2.23 -5.68 11.03
CA ILE A 87 1.28 -4.78 11.69
C ILE A 87 1.39 -4.91 13.22
N ASN A 88 1.50 -6.13 13.70
CA ASN A 88 1.54 -6.37 15.15
C ASN A 88 2.85 -5.97 15.79
N ASN A 89 3.97 -6.13 15.08
CA ASN A 89 5.30 -6.04 15.70
C ASN A 89 6.09 -4.79 15.29
N GLU A 90 5.80 -4.20 14.12
CA GLU A 90 6.63 -3.12 13.60
C GLU A 90 5.93 -1.78 13.52
N MET A 91 4.60 -1.77 13.52
CA MET A 91 3.86 -0.50 13.49
C MET A 91 3.75 0.07 14.90
N ALA A 92 4.01 1.37 15.02
CA ALA A 92 3.83 2.08 16.28
C ALA A 92 2.38 2.57 16.42
N ASN A 93 1.97 2.88 17.66
CA ASN A 93 0.58 3.28 17.92
C ASN A 93 0.14 4.54 17.19
N ARG A 94 1.06 5.40 16.85
CA ARG A 94 0.75 6.66 16.15
C ARG A 94 0.84 6.56 14.64
N ASP A 95 1.29 5.43 14.13
CA ASP A 95 1.39 5.26 12.70
C ASP A 95 -0.01 5.15 12.09
N ASN A 96 -0.12 5.65 10.87
CA ASN A 96 -1.35 5.53 10.10
C ASN A 96 -1.17 4.45 9.06
N LEU A 97 -2.17 3.62 8.90
CA LEU A 97 -2.11 2.50 7.95
C LEU A 97 -3.30 2.53 7.01
N MET A 98 -3.01 2.47 5.72
CA MET A 98 -4.02 2.23 4.70
C MET A 98 -3.65 0.95 3.95
N ILE A 99 -4.65 0.09 3.75
CA ILE A 99 -4.48 -1.12 2.94
C ILE A 99 -5.42 -1.01 1.74
N LYS A 100 -4.87 -1.17 0.55
CA LYS A 100 -5.64 -1.07 -0.66
C LYS A 100 -5.29 -2.19 -1.62
N ALA A 101 -6.32 -2.94 -2.04
CA ALA A 101 -6.18 -4.04 -2.98
C ALA A 101 -7.54 -4.36 -3.57
N SER A 102 -7.56 -5.18 -4.61
CA SER A 102 -8.83 -5.72 -5.09
C SER A 102 -9.35 -6.75 -4.09
N ASN A 103 -10.65 -6.96 -4.08
CA ASN A 103 -11.27 -7.94 -3.18
C ASN A 103 -10.75 -9.36 -3.43
N SER A 104 -10.29 -9.63 -4.64
CA SER A 104 -9.83 -10.97 -5.01
C SER A 104 -8.54 -11.40 -4.29
N VAL A 105 -7.75 -10.47 -3.77
CA VAL A 105 -6.51 -10.84 -3.06
C VAL A 105 -6.73 -11.10 -1.57
N GLY A 106 -7.93 -10.87 -1.06
CA GLY A 106 -8.29 -11.22 0.31
C GLY A 106 -7.73 -10.32 1.40
N LEU A 107 -7.15 -9.17 1.06
CA LEU A 107 -6.60 -8.27 2.08
C LEU A 107 -7.67 -7.61 2.94
N ASN A 108 -8.91 -7.53 2.43
CA ASN A 108 -10.02 -6.98 3.22
C ASN A 108 -10.27 -7.79 4.50
N LYS A 109 -10.01 -9.10 4.47
CA LYS A 109 -10.15 -9.95 5.65
C LYS A 109 -9.14 -9.58 6.72
N ILE A 110 -7.95 -9.14 6.31
CA ILE A 110 -6.91 -8.68 7.24
C ILE A 110 -7.35 -7.41 7.93
N ILE A 111 -7.92 -6.46 7.16
CA ILE A 111 -8.43 -5.21 7.73
C ILE A 111 -9.48 -5.48 8.80
N SER A 112 -10.41 -6.41 8.53
CA SER A 112 -11.47 -6.74 9.47
C SER A 112 -10.95 -7.25 10.80
N LYS A 113 -9.83 -7.95 10.80
CA LYS A 113 -9.23 -8.46 12.04
C LYS A 113 -8.63 -7.37 12.92
N PHE A 114 -8.22 -6.26 12.34
CA PHE A 114 -7.62 -5.16 13.09
C PHE A 114 -8.60 -4.06 13.45
N LYS A 115 -9.78 -4.06 12.88
CA LYS A 115 -10.85 -3.16 13.28
C LYS A 115 -11.55 -3.76 14.48
N LYS A 116 -11.24 -3.28 15.61
CA LYS A 116 -11.93 -3.74 16.82
C LYS A 116 -12.72 -2.61 17.44
#